data_02a45ecfe893ff93792c0ec0c420c8bd
#
_entry.id   02a45ecfe893ff93792c0ec0c420c8bd
#
_cell.length_a   1.000
_cell.length_b   1.000
_cell.length_c   1.000
_cell.angle_alpha   90.00
_cell.angle_beta   90.00
_cell.angle_gamma   90.00
#
_symmetry.space_group_name_H-M   'P 1'
#
loop_
_entity.id
_entity.type
_entity.pdbx_description
1 polymer ?
#
loop_
_entity_poly.entity_id
_entity_poly.type
_entity_poly.pdbx_seq_one_letter_code
_entity_poly.pdbx_strand_id
1 'polypeptide(L)'
;RLEPSQVIETVATKGTNVGRVILAIAKFEPALLAAIGAAMPEYRARLAWQRIVPAAGGAGVVGLTPLPIVDLVPLLGIQAGLVLSIARIYGFKITLGRAKELIATFGVGLIARTAFQQLSKLGGVPGWILSASIAAATTVTIGDAAVGWFAYGEQPTREALHKITVDVASYLRNQLTGLGQKRPDRGTLGERISDALTGLPQPLRPGSGGPTSADEDQP
;
A
#
# COMPACT_ATOMS: atom_id res chain seq x y z
N ARG A 1 29.90 11.30 -6.16
CA ARG A 1 29.68 10.48 -7.37
C ARG A 1 28.30 9.86 -7.24
N LEU A 2 27.47 9.97 -8.28
CA LEU A 2 26.17 9.29 -8.33
C LEU A 2 26.40 7.80 -8.61
N GLU A 3 25.70 6.93 -7.88
CA GLU A 3 25.66 5.51 -8.20
C GLU A 3 24.89 5.30 -9.52
N PRO A 4 25.27 4.32 -10.37
CA PRO A 4 24.56 4.03 -11.62
C PRO A 4 23.05 3.79 -11.43
N SER A 5 22.65 3.27 -10.27
CA SER A 5 21.25 3.05 -9.89
C SER A 5 20.45 4.35 -9.64
N GLN A 6 21.15 5.49 -9.47
CA GLN A 6 20.55 6.81 -9.26
C GLN A 6 20.37 7.59 -10.58
N VAL A 7 20.85 7.03 -11.69
CA VAL A 7 20.76 7.65 -13.01
C VAL A 7 19.63 6.99 -13.79
N ILE A 8 18.70 7.79 -14.31
CA ILE A 8 17.63 7.32 -15.19
C ILE A 8 17.92 7.83 -16.58
N GLU A 9 18.35 6.93 -17.47
CA GLU A 9 18.50 7.25 -18.88
C GLU A 9 17.12 7.43 -19.53
N THR A 10 16.90 8.54 -20.22
CA THR A 10 15.62 8.87 -20.84
C THR A 10 15.78 9.31 -22.28
N VAL A 11 14.84 8.94 -23.14
CA VAL A 11 14.70 9.47 -24.50
C VAL A 11 13.36 10.18 -24.60
N ALA A 12 13.34 11.49 -24.38
CA ALA A 12 12.11 12.28 -24.30
C ALA A 12 11.28 12.19 -25.59
N THR A 13 11.92 12.16 -26.76
CA THR A 13 11.25 12.05 -28.06
C THR A 13 10.53 10.72 -28.30
N LYS A 14 10.98 9.65 -27.62
CA LYS A 14 10.39 8.30 -27.69
C LYS A 14 9.56 7.95 -26.45
N GLY A 15 9.50 8.83 -25.47
CA GLY A 15 8.84 8.55 -24.18
C GLY A 15 9.56 7.52 -23.28
N THR A 16 10.74 7.02 -23.71
CA THR A 16 11.46 5.97 -22.99
C THR A 16 11.84 6.43 -21.59
N ASN A 17 11.45 5.66 -20.57
CA ASN A 17 11.71 5.90 -19.15
C ASN A 17 11.19 7.25 -18.58
N VAL A 18 10.38 8.00 -19.30
CA VAL A 18 9.76 9.24 -18.80
C VAL A 18 8.91 8.96 -17.55
N GLY A 19 8.16 7.88 -17.56
CA GLY A 19 7.39 7.45 -16.38
C GLY A 19 8.27 7.18 -15.15
N ARG A 20 9.45 6.59 -15.32
CA ARG A 20 10.41 6.38 -14.22
C ARG A 20 10.89 7.69 -13.62
N VAL A 21 11.14 8.69 -14.45
CA VAL A 21 11.54 10.04 -14.00
C VAL A 21 10.40 10.69 -13.22
N ILE A 22 9.16 10.64 -13.73
CA ILE A 22 7.97 11.19 -13.04
C ILE A 22 7.81 10.54 -11.66
N LEU A 23 7.92 9.22 -11.59
CA LEU A 23 7.79 8.49 -10.32
C LEU A 23 8.96 8.79 -9.37
N ALA A 24 10.18 8.99 -9.88
CA ALA A 24 11.31 9.42 -9.08
C ALA A 24 11.10 10.83 -8.50
N ILE A 25 10.65 11.78 -9.31
CA ILE A 25 10.30 13.14 -8.87
C ILE A 25 9.23 13.08 -7.75
N ALA A 26 8.17 12.32 -7.95
CA ALA A 26 7.09 12.15 -6.98
C ALA A 26 7.56 11.52 -5.67
N LYS A 27 8.60 10.68 -5.70
CA LYS A 27 9.24 10.08 -4.52
C LYS A 27 10.02 11.11 -3.71
N PHE A 28 10.79 11.96 -4.39
CA PHE A 28 11.62 13.00 -3.75
C PHE A 28 10.82 14.21 -3.29
N GLU A 29 9.77 14.59 -4.04
CA GLU A 29 8.93 15.75 -3.74
C GLU A 29 7.44 15.36 -3.68
N PRO A 30 6.99 14.86 -2.51
CA PRO A 30 5.61 14.42 -2.32
C PRO A 30 4.55 15.51 -2.54
N ALA A 31 4.92 16.79 -2.45
CA ALA A 31 4.02 17.90 -2.72
C ALA A 31 3.53 17.93 -4.18
N LEU A 32 4.32 17.38 -5.10
CA LEU A 32 3.98 17.34 -6.53
C LEU A 32 3.01 16.21 -6.91
N LEU A 33 2.75 15.25 -6.01
CA LEU A 33 1.90 14.09 -6.30
C LEU A 33 0.52 14.49 -6.83
N ALA A 34 -0.12 15.49 -6.22
CA ALA A 34 -1.43 15.96 -6.66
C ALA A 34 -1.37 16.63 -8.04
N ALA A 35 -0.33 17.44 -8.30
CA ALA A 35 -0.13 18.12 -9.57
C ALA A 35 0.15 17.11 -10.70
N ILE A 36 1.02 16.14 -10.44
CA ILE A 36 1.34 15.07 -11.39
C ILE A 36 0.09 14.21 -11.67
N GLY A 37 -0.64 13.81 -10.62
CA GLY A 37 -1.87 13.02 -10.77
C GLY A 37 -2.98 13.78 -11.52
N ALA A 38 -3.04 15.11 -11.41
CA ALA A 38 -3.97 15.94 -12.18
C ALA A 38 -3.57 16.04 -13.66
N ALA A 39 -2.26 16.26 -13.92
CA ALA A 39 -1.73 16.46 -15.27
C ALA A 39 -1.60 15.16 -16.06
N MET A 40 -1.38 14.02 -15.39
CA MET A 40 -1.07 12.71 -15.98
C MET A 40 -1.89 11.61 -15.32
N PRO A 41 -3.18 11.46 -15.69
CA PRO A 41 -4.09 10.49 -15.06
C PRO A 41 -3.60 9.04 -15.13
N GLU A 42 -2.86 8.66 -16.16
CA GLU A 42 -2.30 7.32 -16.38
C GLU A 42 -1.30 6.90 -15.30
N TYR A 43 -0.70 7.86 -14.58
CA TYR A 43 0.23 7.56 -13.49
C TYR A 43 -0.45 7.48 -12.11
N ARG A 44 -1.73 7.83 -11.97
CA ARG A 44 -2.42 7.90 -10.66
C ARG A 44 -2.30 6.62 -9.85
N ALA A 45 -2.53 5.47 -10.46
CA ALA A 45 -2.42 4.18 -9.76
C ALA A 45 -0.99 3.91 -9.27
N ARG A 46 0.01 4.20 -10.08
CA ARG A 46 1.44 4.06 -9.70
C ARG A 46 1.83 5.03 -8.58
N LEU A 47 1.35 6.28 -8.65
CA LEU A 47 1.56 7.28 -7.59
C LEU A 47 0.87 6.87 -6.28
N ALA A 48 -0.35 6.34 -6.36
CA ALA A 48 -1.05 5.81 -5.20
C ALA A 48 -0.27 4.64 -4.57
N TRP A 49 0.27 3.73 -5.38
CA TRP A 49 1.10 2.63 -4.91
C TRP A 49 2.35 3.10 -4.16
N GLN A 50 3.03 4.15 -4.66
CA GLN A 50 4.16 4.78 -3.96
C GLN A 50 3.78 5.37 -2.58
N ARG A 51 2.51 5.66 -2.32
CA ARG A 51 2.01 6.09 -1.00
C ARG A 51 1.55 4.92 -0.15
N ILE A 52 0.99 3.88 -0.77
CA ILE A 52 0.51 2.67 -0.08
C ILE A 52 1.68 1.91 0.55
N VAL A 53 2.77 1.69 -0.19
CA VAL A 53 3.91 0.90 0.29
C VAL A 53 4.51 1.42 1.59
N PRO A 54 4.96 2.69 1.72
CA PRO A 54 5.51 3.18 2.98
C PRO A 54 4.48 3.29 4.10
N ALA A 55 3.21 3.59 3.78
CA ALA A 55 2.14 3.61 4.77
C ALA A 55 1.90 2.20 5.35
N ALA A 56 1.92 1.16 4.51
CA ALA A 56 1.80 -0.23 4.95
C ALA A 56 3.03 -0.68 5.76
N GLY A 57 4.24 -0.27 5.37
CA GLY A 57 5.45 -0.49 6.16
C GLY A 57 5.33 0.10 7.57
N GLY A 58 4.92 1.37 7.66
CA GLY A 58 4.66 2.04 8.94
C GLY A 58 3.56 1.38 9.77
N ALA A 59 2.46 0.97 9.13
CA ALA A 59 1.37 0.24 9.78
C ALA A 59 1.83 -1.10 10.36
N GLY A 60 2.66 -1.85 9.61
CA GLY A 60 3.24 -3.09 10.10
C GLY A 60 4.14 -2.90 11.32
N VAL A 61 4.90 -1.80 11.37
CA VAL A 61 5.70 -1.42 12.54
C VAL A 61 4.82 -1.10 13.75
N VAL A 62 3.71 -0.39 13.56
CA VAL A 62 2.74 -0.12 14.63
C VAL A 62 2.12 -1.44 15.12
N GLY A 63 1.75 -2.35 14.21
CA GLY A 63 1.18 -3.64 14.54
C GLY A 63 2.10 -4.61 15.30
N LEU A 64 3.38 -4.25 15.53
CA LEU A 64 4.28 -5.02 16.37
C LEU A 64 3.90 -5.05 17.85
N THR A 65 3.19 -4.04 18.31
CA THR A 65 2.86 -3.87 19.75
C THR A 65 1.49 -4.48 20.00
N PRO A 66 1.34 -5.56 20.77
CA PRO A 66 0.05 -6.23 20.99
C PRO A 66 -0.80 -5.50 22.05
N LEU A 67 -0.88 -4.16 22.00
CA LEU A 67 -1.68 -3.38 22.94
C LEU A 67 -3.05 -3.07 22.31
N PRO A 68 -4.14 -3.62 22.82
CA PRO A 68 -5.42 -3.71 22.10
C PRO A 68 -6.16 -2.39 21.85
N ILE A 69 -5.71 -1.26 22.38
CA ILE A 69 -6.41 0.03 22.20
C ILE A 69 -5.47 1.17 21.83
N VAL A 70 -4.23 1.19 22.36
CA VAL A 70 -3.30 2.30 22.18
C VAL A 70 -2.75 2.36 20.74
N ASP A 71 -2.66 1.21 20.07
CA ASP A 71 -2.14 1.10 18.70
C ASP A 71 -3.17 1.47 17.63
N LEU A 72 -4.45 1.54 17.98
CA LEU A 72 -5.50 1.85 17.02
C LEU A 72 -5.42 3.30 16.54
N VAL A 73 -5.06 4.24 17.40
CA VAL A 73 -5.01 5.67 17.07
C VAL A 73 -3.88 5.99 16.07
N PRO A 74 -2.63 5.55 16.28
CA PRO A 74 -1.55 5.71 15.30
C PRO A 74 -1.85 5.03 13.97
N LEU A 75 -2.42 3.82 14.00
CA LEU A 75 -2.78 3.07 12.80
C LEU A 75 -3.84 3.81 11.97
N LEU A 76 -4.92 4.27 12.62
CA LEU A 76 -5.94 5.10 11.97
C LEU A 76 -5.37 6.41 11.42
N GLY A 77 -4.38 7.00 12.09
CA GLY A 77 -3.66 8.18 11.61
C GLY A 77 -2.94 7.92 10.29
N ILE A 78 -2.18 6.82 10.22
CA ILE A 78 -1.46 6.39 9.01
C ILE A 78 -2.46 6.13 7.88
N GLN A 79 -3.51 5.37 8.15
CA GLN A 79 -4.53 4.99 7.16
C GLN A 79 -5.32 6.19 6.65
N ALA A 80 -5.72 7.11 7.53
CA ALA A 80 -6.42 8.32 7.12
C ALA A 80 -5.52 9.27 6.31
N GLY A 81 -4.25 9.40 6.69
CA GLY A 81 -3.25 10.11 5.90
C GLY A 81 -3.03 9.52 4.51
N LEU A 82 -3.05 8.19 4.41
CA LEU A 82 -2.99 7.48 3.13
C LEU A 82 -4.20 7.80 2.26
N VAL A 83 -5.42 7.68 2.79
CA VAL A 83 -6.66 8.00 2.05
C VAL A 83 -6.68 9.46 1.57
N LEU A 84 -6.25 10.40 2.42
CA LEU A 84 -6.09 11.82 2.03
C LEU A 84 -5.09 12.01 0.89
N SER A 85 -3.97 11.30 0.93
CA SER A 85 -2.94 11.37 -0.12
C SER A 85 -3.46 10.83 -1.44
N ILE A 86 -4.16 9.70 -1.42
CA ILE A 86 -4.78 9.10 -2.62
C ILE A 86 -5.87 10.04 -3.17
N ALA A 87 -6.75 10.57 -2.32
CA ALA A 87 -7.76 11.53 -2.75
C ALA A 87 -7.13 12.69 -3.53
N ARG A 88 -6.04 13.27 -3.02
CA ARG A 88 -5.32 14.37 -3.69
C ARG A 88 -4.75 13.98 -5.05
N ILE A 89 -4.19 12.77 -5.19
CA ILE A 89 -3.69 12.24 -6.46
C ILE A 89 -4.81 12.17 -7.51
N TYR A 90 -6.03 11.82 -7.08
CA TYR A 90 -7.21 11.76 -7.94
C TYR A 90 -7.95 13.09 -8.08
N GLY A 91 -7.43 14.19 -7.51
CA GLY A 91 -8.00 15.54 -7.62
C GLY A 91 -9.10 15.87 -6.61
N PHE A 92 -9.35 14.98 -5.65
CA PHE A 92 -10.36 15.20 -4.60
C PHE A 92 -9.77 15.91 -3.38
N LYS A 93 -10.52 16.88 -2.85
CA LYS A 93 -10.23 17.54 -1.58
C LYS A 93 -11.21 17.04 -0.53
N ILE A 94 -10.76 16.16 0.37
CA ILE A 94 -11.55 15.65 1.47
C ILE A 94 -10.93 16.03 2.81
N THR A 95 -11.75 16.04 3.87
CA THR A 95 -11.31 16.30 5.25
C THR A 95 -10.82 15.01 5.91
N LEU A 96 -10.07 15.15 7.01
CA LEU A 96 -9.66 14.03 7.83
C LEU A 96 -10.85 13.21 8.37
N GLY A 97 -11.95 13.90 8.75
CA GLY A 97 -13.20 13.26 9.15
C GLY A 97 -13.75 12.37 8.05
N ARG A 98 -13.82 12.89 6.82
CA ARG A 98 -14.30 12.12 5.65
C ARG A 98 -13.41 10.93 5.32
N ALA A 99 -12.09 11.05 5.47
CA ALA A 99 -11.18 9.93 5.30
C ALA A 99 -11.44 8.81 6.32
N LYS A 100 -11.68 9.16 7.59
CA LYS A 100 -12.03 8.18 8.64
C LYS A 100 -13.39 7.52 8.39
N GLU A 101 -14.38 8.26 7.91
CA GLU A 101 -15.69 7.72 7.51
C GLU A 101 -15.55 6.69 6.38
N LEU A 102 -14.76 6.97 5.35
CA LEU A 102 -14.49 6.03 4.27
C LEU A 102 -13.84 4.75 4.78
N ILE A 103 -12.84 4.86 5.67
CA ILE A 103 -12.19 3.70 6.28
C ILE A 103 -13.21 2.85 7.06
N ALA A 104 -14.09 3.50 7.83
CA ALA A 104 -15.15 2.81 8.57
C ALA A 104 -16.14 2.13 7.62
N THR A 105 -16.51 2.79 6.51
CA THR A 105 -17.42 2.27 5.49
C THR A 105 -16.86 1.02 4.82
N PHE A 106 -15.56 0.96 4.58
CA PHE A 106 -14.89 -0.24 4.05
C PHE A 106 -14.94 -1.44 5.02
N GLY A 107 -15.29 -1.23 6.28
CA GLY A 107 -15.43 -2.28 7.28
C GLY A 107 -14.12 -2.99 7.63
N VAL A 108 -12.99 -2.32 7.45
CA VAL A 108 -11.64 -2.91 7.49
C VAL A 108 -11.31 -3.49 8.86
N GLY A 109 -11.85 -2.94 9.95
CA GLY A 109 -11.64 -3.50 11.30
C GLY A 109 -12.18 -4.93 11.46
N LEU A 110 -13.35 -5.22 10.86
CA LEU A 110 -13.90 -6.57 10.86
C LEU A 110 -13.08 -7.50 9.95
N ILE A 111 -12.65 -7.00 8.79
CA ILE A 111 -11.81 -7.73 7.85
C ILE A 111 -10.48 -8.12 8.51
N ALA A 112 -9.82 -7.19 9.19
CA ALA A 112 -8.57 -7.45 9.91
C ALA A 112 -8.75 -8.53 10.99
N ARG A 113 -9.85 -8.48 11.74
CA ARG A 113 -10.17 -9.48 12.77
C ARG A 113 -10.37 -10.88 12.17
N THR A 114 -11.15 -10.99 11.09
CA THR A 114 -11.41 -12.28 10.43
C THR A 114 -10.14 -12.84 9.77
N ALA A 115 -9.33 -12.01 9.12
CA ALA A 115 -8.03 -12.39 8.58
C ALA A 115 -7.08 -12.88 9.69
N PHE A 116 -7.05 -12.20 10.84
CA PHE A 116 -6.26 -12.64 11.99
C PHE A 116 -6.70 -14.04 12.48
N GLN A 117 -7.99 -14.25 12.65
CA GLN A 117 -8.54 -15.54 13.08
C GLN A 117 -8.22 -16.66 12.08
N GLN A 118 -8.27 -16.38 10.80
CA GLN A 118 -7.97 -17.34 9.76
C GLN A 118 -6.49 -17.71 9.72
N LEU A 119 -5.59 -16.72 9.73
CA LEU A 119 -4.15 -16.92 9.62
C LEU A 119 -3.53 -17.47 10.91
N SER A 120 -4.09 -17.17 12.09
CA SER A 120 -3.61 -17.70 13.36
C SER A 120 -3.78 -19.21 13.46
N LYS A 121 -4.79 -19.79 12.78
CA LYS A 121 -5.01 -21.25 12.73
C LYS A 121 -3.91 -22.01 11.99
N LEU A 122 -3.16 -21.32 11.11
CA LEU A 122 -2.09 -21.95 10.36
C LEU A 122 -0.84 -22.25 11.22
N GLY A 123 -0.72 -21.63 12.40
CA GLY A 123 0.37 -21.83 13.34
C GLY A 123 1.77 -21.50 12.77
N GLY A 124 2.80 -21.88 13.52
CA GLY A 124 4.18 -21.96 13.04
C GLY A 124 4.96 -20.63 12.93
N VAL A 125 4.33 -19.46 13.20
CA VAL A 125 5.00 -18.16 13.16
C VAL A 125 4.84 -17.39 14.47
N PRO A 126 5.82 -16.58 14.86
CA PRO A 126 5.68 -15.66 15.99
C PRO A 126 4.51 -14.71 15.82
N GLY A 127 3.77 -14.42 16.91
CA GLY A 127 2.61 -13.54 16.88
C GLY A 127 2.90 -12.14 16.31
N TRP A 128 4.11 -11.63 16.49
CA TRP A 128 4.51 -10.33 15.94
C TRP A 128 4.53 -10.34 14.39
N ILE A 129 4.92 -11.44 13.76
CA ILE A 129 4.88 -11.58 12.28
C ILE A 129 3.43 -11.49 11.80
N LEU A 130 2.53 -12.21 12.46
CA LEU A 130 1.13 -12.22 12.10
C LEU A 130 0.51 -10.82 12.25
N SER A 131 0.73 -10.17 13.40
CA SER A 131 0.19 -8.84 13.66
C SER A 131 0.72 -7.79 12.69
N ALA A 132 2.04 -7.78 12.43
CA ALA A 132 2.66 -6.86 11.48
C ALA A 132 2.15 -7.09 10.04
N SER A 133 2.05 -8.36 9.61
CA SER A 133 1.55 -8.71 8.28
C SER A 133 0.11 -8.27 8.08
N ILE A 134 -0.76 -8.43 9.09
CA ILE A 134 -2.17 -8.05 8.99
C ILE A 134 -2.33 -6.54 9.01
N ALA A 135 -1.60 -5.81 9.87
CA ALA A 135 -1.65 -4.35 9.90
C ALA A 135 -1.19 -3.74 8.56
N ALA A 136 -0.10 -4.26 7.99
CA ALA A 136 0.38 -3.85 6.68
C ALA A 136 -0.64 -4.20 5.57
N ALA A 137 -1.11 -5.44 5.52
CA ALA A 137 -2.08 -5.90 4.52
C ALA A 137 -3.40 -5.11 4.56
N THR A 138 -3.90 -4.84 5.76
CA THR A 138 -5.10 -4.02 5.96
C THR A 138 -4.91 -2.60 5.41
N THR A 139 -3.70 -2.03 5.58
CA THR A 139 -3.38 -0.71 5.04
C THR A 139 -3.27 -0.73 3.51
N VAL A 140 -2.73 -1.80 2.91
CA VAL A 140 -2.77 -2.02 1.45
C VAL A 140 -4.21 -2.09 0.97
N THR A 141 -5.06 -2.86 1.64
CA THR A 141 -6.49 -3.01 1.30
C THR A 141 -7.25 -1.68 1.36
N ILE A 142 -6.98 -0.84 2.38
CA ILE A 142 -7.57 0.51 2.47
C ILE A 142 -7.10 1.37 1.29
N GLY A 143 -5.82 1.29 0.94
CA GLY A 143 -5.28 2.01 -0.20
C GLY A 143 -5.94 1.60 -1.51
N ASP A 144 -6.11 0.30 -1.74
CA ASP A 144 -6.80 -0.25 -2.91
C ASP A 144 -8.27 0.20 -2.97
N ALA A 145 -8.99 0.06 -1.87
CA ALA A 145 -10.37 0.53 -1.77
C ALA A 145 -10.51 2.04 -2.05
N ALA A 146 -9.56 2.85 -1.56
CA ALA A 146 -9.54 4.28 -1.84
C ALA A 146 -9.24 4.57 -3.31
N VAL A 147 -8.34 3.82 -3.95
CA VAL A 147 -8.09 3.94 -5.39
C VAL A 147 -9.36 3.62 -6.18
N GLY A 148 -10.02 2.50 -5.91
CA GLY A 148 -11.28 2.12 -6.56
C GLY A 148 -12.37 3.19 -6.39
N TRP A 149 -12.52 3.71 -5.17
CA TRP A 149 -13.49 4.75 -4.85
C TRP A 149 -13.23 6.05 -5.64
N PHE A 150 -11.99 6.56 -5.63
CA PHE A 150 -11.67 7.84 -6.27
C PHE A 150 -11.47 7.73 -7.79
N ALA A 151 -11.11 6.55 -8.31
CA ALA A 151 -10.94 6.32 -9.74
C ALA A 151 -12.26 6.07 -10.45
N TYR A 152 -13.13 5.23 -9.85
CA TYR A 152 -14.31 4.68 -10.53
C TYR A 152 -15.62 4.97 -9.81
N GLY A 153 -15.59 5.53 -8.59
CA GLY A 153 -16.77 5.69 -7.74
C GLY A 153 -17.33 4.38 -7.19
N GLU A 154 -16.59 3.30 -7.34
CA GLU A 154 -17.02 1.96 -6.96
C GLU A 154 -16.62 1.62 -5.52
N GLN A 155 -17.55 1.00 -4.80
CA GLN A 155 -17.30 0.47 -3.47
C GLN A 155 -16.97 -1.01 -3.59
N PRO A 156 -15.72 -1.43 -3.30
CA PRO A 156 -15.37 -2.84 -3.37
C PRO A 156 -16.18 -3.65 -2.36
N THR A 157 -16.52 -4.88 -2.73
CA THR A 157 -17.27 -5.78 -1.84
C THR A 157 -16.43 -6.20 -0.64
N ARG A 158 -17.08 -6.57 0.45
CA ARG A 158 -16.37 -7.05 1.66
C ARG A 158 -15.57 -8.31 1.38
N GLU A 159 -16.07 -9.17 0.51
CA GLU A 159 -15.42 -10.41 0.07
C GLU A 159 -14.13 -10.10 -0.69
N ALA A 160 -14.16 -9.13 -1.61
CA ALA A 160 -12.97 -8.69 -2.35
C ALA A 160 -11.92 -8.10 -1.40
N LEU A 161 -12.33 -7.20 -0.49
CA LEU A 161 -11.44 -6.62 0.51
C LEU A 161 -10.85 -7.67 1.45
N HIS A 162 -11.66 -8.64 1.89
CA HIS A 162 -11.20 -9.74 2.73
C HIS A 162 -10.16 -10.59 1.99
N LYS A 163 -10.44 -10.95 0.75
CA LYS A 163 -9.52 -11.73 -0.10
C LYS A 163 -8.18 -11.01 -0.24
N ILE A 164 -8.18 -9.74 -0.63
CA ILE A 164 -6.96 -8.93 -0.76
C ILE A 164 -6.17 -8.93 0.56
N THR A 165 -6.86 -8.69 1.68
CA THR A 165 -6.21 -8.66 3.01
C THR A 165 -5.55 -9.99 3.34
N VAL A 166 -6.22 -11.11 3.14
CA VAL A 166 -5.70 -12.45 3.44
C VAL A 166 -4.53 -12.80 2.52
N ASP A 167 -4.65 -12.53 1.23
CA ASP A 167 -3.62 -12.83 0.24
C ASP A 167 -2.33 -12.02 0.51
N VAL A 168 -2.46 -10.72 0.74
CA VAL A 168 -1.32 -9.84 1.07
C VAL A 168 -0.72 -10.18 2.44
N ALA A 169 -1.55 -10.45 3.45
CA ALA A 169 -1.06 -10.85 4.77
C ALA A 169 -0.32 -12.20 4.73
N SER A 170 -0.81 -13.16 3.96
CA SER A 170 -0.18 -14.46 3.75
C SER A 170 1.18 -14.31 3.06
N TYR A 171 1.22 -13.48 2.02
CA TYR A 171 2.47 -13.16 1.32
C TYR A 171 3.49 -12.52 2.27
N LEU A 172 3.11 -11.46 2.99
CA LEU A 172 3.99 -10.78 3.94
C LEU A 172 4.44 -11.71 5.07
N ARG A 173 3.54 -12.53 5.63
CA ARG A 173 3.89 -13.52 6.64
C ARG A 173 5.00 -14.44 6.13
N ASN A 174 4.89 -14.95 4.90
CA ASN A 174 5.90 -15.83 4.33
C ASN A 174 7.25 -15.11 4.13
N GLN A 175 7.23 -13.85 3.67
CA GLN A 175 8.44 -13.05 3.51
C GLN A 175 9.12 -12.73 4.87
N LEU A 176 8.34 -12.50 5.92
CA LEU A 176 8.85 -12.14 7.24
C LEU A 176 9.29 -13.37 8.06
N THR A 177 8.83 -14.58 7.72
CA THR A 177 9.20 -15.81 8.43
C THR A 177 10.71 -16.04 8.42
N GLY A 178 11.41 -15.62 7.35
CA GLY A 178 12.87 -15.68 7.24
C GLY A 178 13.64 -14.83 8.27
N LEU A 179 12.98 -13.89 8.96
CA LEU A 179 13.60 -13.08 10.01
C LEU A 179 13.74 -13.82 11.36
N GLY A 180 13.20 -15.03 11.45
CA GLY A 180 13.29 -15.87 12.64
C GLY A 180 12.35 -15.46 13.78
N GLN A 181 12.61 -16.02 14.97
CA GLN A 181 11.73 -15.79 16.13
C GLN A 181 11.97 -14.45 16.82
N LYS A 182 13.17 -13.89 16.70
CA LYS A 182 13.53 -12.64 17.36
C LYS A 182 12.94 -11.46 16.59
N ARG A 183 12.26 -10.59 17.32
CA ARG A 183 11.65 -9.38 16.77
C ARG A 183 12.75 -8.42 16.27
N PRO A 184 12.71 -7.99 15.00
CA PRO A 184 13.65 -7.00 14.46
C PRO A 184 13.37 -5.60 15.07
N ASP A 185 14.30 -4.67 14.87
CA ASP A 185 14.04 -3.27 15.15
C ASP A 185 12.97 -2.70 14.19
N ARG A 186 12.40 -1.55 14.60
CA ARG A 186 11.29 -0.93 13.87
C ARG A 186 11.66 -0.47 12.46
N GLY A 187 12.88 0.06 12.28
CA GLY A 187 13.37 0.53 10.99
C GLY A 187 13.50 -0.63 10.01
N THR A 188 14.25 -1.66 10.40
CA THR A 188 14.46 -2.88 9.61
C THR A 188 13.14 -3.54 9.23
N LEU A 189 12.17 -3.62 10.14
CA LEU A 189 10.87 -4.23 9.80
C LEU A 189 10.10 -3.40 8.78
N GLY A 190 10.04 -2.08 8.95
CA GLY A 190 9.36 -1.19 8.02
C GLY A 190 9.93 -1.27 6.61
N GLU A 191 11.27 -1.30 6.50
CA GLU A 191 11.97 -1.49 5.22
C GLU A 191 11.65 -2.85 4.61
N ARG A 192 11.75 -3.93 5.38
CA ARG A 192 11.46 -5.30 4.89
C ARG A 192 10.03 -5.45 4.38
N ILE A 193 9.04 -4.87 5.07
CA ILE A 193 7.66 -4.88 4.61
C ILE A 193 7.53 -4.07 3.30
N SER A 194 8.15 -2.89 3.24
CA SER A 194 8.12 -2.04 2.04
C SER A 194 8.78 -2.72 0.84
N ASP A 195 9.93 -3.36 1.03
CA ASP A 195 10.63 -4.12 0.00
C ASP A 195 9.79 -5.31 -0.49
N ALA A 196 9.22 -6.08 0.45
CA ALA A 196 8.33 -7.18 0.11
C ALA A 196 7.13 -6.72 -0.71
N LEU A 197 6.49 -5.60 -0.33
CA LEU A 197 5.36 -5.03 -1.07
C LEU A 197 5.75 -4.49 -2.44
N THR A 198 6.97 -3.95 -2.59
CA THR A 198 7.48 -3.53 -3.89
C THR A 198 7.62 -4.71 -4.85
N GLY A 199 7.99 -5.89 -4.33
CA GLY A 199 8.05 -7.16 -5.07
C GLY A 199 6.71 -7.92 -5.17
N LEU A 200 5.59 -7.34 -4.72
CA LEU A 200 4.30 -8.01 -4.73
C LEU A 200 3.87 -8.39 -6.16
N PRO A 201 3.43 -9.64 -6.40
CA PRO A 201 2.97 -10.09 -7.71
C PRO A 201 1.82 -9.24 -8.25
N GLN A 202 1.76 -9.07 -9.58
CA GLN A 202 0.76 -8.24 -10.27
C GLN A 202 -0.69 -8.46 -9.83
N PRO A 203 -1.23 -9.69 -9.71
CA PRO A 203 -2.62 -9.88 -9.33
C PRO A 203 -2.97 -9.40 -7.92
N LEU A 204 -1.96 -9.15 -7.09
CA LEU A 204 -2.13 -8.64 -5.72
C LEU A 204 -1.87 -7.13 -5.60
N ARG A 205 -1.44 -6.47 -6.69
CA ARG A 205 -1.21 -5.01 -6.67
C ARG A 205 -2.52 -4.28 -6.88
N PRO A 206 -2.82 -3.27 -6.06
CA PRO A 206 -3.97 -2.40 -6.24
C PRO A 206 -4.01 -1.76 -7.64
N GLY A 207 -5.18 -1.75 -8.24
CA GLY A 207 -5.39 -1.16 -9.57
C GLY A 207 -4.99 -2.05 -10.75
N SER A 208 -4.58 -3.31 -10.52
CA SER A 208 -4.28 -4.25 -11.60
C SER A 208 -5.52 -4.80 -12.33
N GLY A 209 -6.73 -4.49 -11.85
CA GLY A 209 -8.00 -4.92 -12.45
C GLY A 209 -8.57 -3.97 -13.53
N GLY A 210 -7.88 -2.88 -13.86
CA GLY A 210 -8.22 -2.04 -15.00
C GLY A 210 -7.89 -2.72 -16.34
N PRO A 211 -8.44 -2.24 -17.48
CA PRO A 211 -8.14 -2.83 -18.77
C PRO A 211 -6.64 -2.94 -18.97
N THR A 212 -6.19 -4.15 -19.17
CA THR A 212 -4.79 -4.51 -19.38
C THR A 212 -4.30 -3.69 -20.59
N SER A 213 -3.41 -2.74 -20.36
CA SER A 213 -2.59 -2.17 -21.42
C SER A 213 -1.62 -3.26 -21.89
N ALA A 214 -2.12 -4.14 -22.75
CA ALA A 214 -1.39 -5.26 -23.35
C ALA A 214 -0.56 -4.78 -24.55
N ASP A 215 0.01 -3.58 -24.51
CA ASP A 215 0.74 -3.02 -25.66
C ASP A 215 2.00 -2.18 -25.31
N GLU A 216 2.64 -2.41 -24.16
CA GLU A 216 3.88 -1.66 -23.86
C GLU A 216 5.17 -2.50 -23.77
N ASP A 217 5.15 -3.79 -24.17
CA ASP A 217 6.35 -4.62 -24.29
C ASP A 217 6.37 -5.38 -25.62
N GLN A 218 6.49 -4.66 -26.75
CA GLN A 218 7.08 -5.23 -27.96
C GLN A 218 8.17 -4.31 -28.49
N PRO A 219 9.30 -4.90 -28.95
CA PRO A 219 10.58 -4.27 -29.24
C PRO A 219 10.55 -3.28 -30.40
#